data_0ab5c616da0a49b92cf17e13e3b893d6
#
_entry.id   0ab5c616da0a49b92cf17e13e3b893d6
#
_cell.length_a   1.000
_cell.length_b   1.000
_cell.length_c   1.000
_cell.angle_alpha   90.00
_cell.angle_beta   90.00
_cell.angle_gamma   90.00
#
_symmetry.space_group_name_H-M   'P 1'
#
loop_
_entity.id
_entity.type
_entity.pdbx_description
1 polymer ?
#
loop_
_entity_poly.entity_id
_entity_poly.type
_entity_poly.pdbx_seq_one_letter_code
_entity_poly.pdbx_strand_id
1 'polypeptide(L)'
;MRIDIITVLPEMLEGFVHESILARAEKKGLAEIRLHNLRDYTLDKWRRVDDYPYGGSAGMVMQCEPIDRCITALKAERDYDEIIFTSPDGERFDQHIANELSLKGNLIILAGHYKGIDQRIRDHLITREISIGDFVLTGGELVAAMIADAVVRVVPGVIGDEQSALSDCFQDDLLAAPIYTRPADYKGWKVPDILLSGNEAKIREWELDQAMERTRRIRPDLLK
;
A
#
# COMPACT_ATOMS: atom_id res chain seq x y z
N MET A 1 13.63 -6.33 -0.90
CA MET A 1 12.87 -5.21 -1.50
C MET A 1 13.23 -3.91 -0.82
N ARG A 2 13.30 -2.79 -1.55
CA ARG A 2 13.38 -1.44 -0.94
C ARG A 2 12.25 -0.55 -1.46
N ILE A 3 11.65 0.23 -0.55
CA ILE A 3 10.63 1.22 -0.86
C ILE A 3 11.12 2.58 -0.34
N ASP A 4 11.32 3.53 -1.23
CA ASP A 4 11.68 4.90 -0.92
C ASP A 4 10.44 5.80 -1.02
N ILE A 5 9.97 6.35 0.10
CA ILE A 5 8.79 7.22 0.14
C ILE A 5 9.24 8.67 0.18
N ILE A 6 8.90 9.43 -0.86
CA ILE A 6 9.15 10.86 -0.95
C ILE A 6 7.92 11.60 -0.42
N THR A 7 8.08 12.44 0.58
CA THR A 7 6.99 13.16 1.23
C THR A 7 7.43 14.55 1.72
N VAL A 8 6.49 15.44 1.96
CA VAL A 8 6.71 16.74 2.61
C VAL A 8 6.54 16.68 4.14
N LEU A 9 6.03 15.56 4.66
CA LEU A 9 5.71 15.32 6.08
C LEU A 9 6.18 13.92 6.53
N PRO A 10 7.50 13.62 6.52
CA PRO A 10 8.01 12.31 6.90
C PRO A 10 7.61 11.90 8.32
N GLU A 11 7.45 12.86 9.23
CA GLU A 11 7.07 12.63 10.62
C GLU A 11 5.72 11.88 10.76
N MET A 12 4.83 12.01 9.77
CA MET A 12 3.56 11.26 9.75
C MET A 12 3.76 9.76 9.59
N LEU A 13 4.88 9.33 9.04
CA LEU A 13 5.16 7.94 8.67
C LEU A 13 6.19 7.26 9.59
N GLU A 14 6.95 8.01 10.35
CA GLU A 14 8.04 7.49 11.21
C GLU A 14 7.60 6.33 12.12
N GLY A 15 6.50 6.53 12.87
CA GLY A 15 5.98 5.48 13.75
C GLY A 15 5.45 4.27 12.98
N PHE A 16 4.89 4.49 11.80
CA PHE A 16 4.34 3.43 10.98
C PHE A 16 5.43 2.50 10.41
N VAL A 17 6.49 3.06 9.82
CA VAL A 17 7.52 2.26 9.14
C VAL A 17 8.41 1.47 10.10
N HIS A 18 8.52 1.92 11.36
CA HIS A 18 9.39 1.33 12.37
C HIS A 18 8.68 0.43 13.38
N GLU A 19 7.42 0.07 13.12
CA GLU A 19 6.62 -0.76 14.03
C GLU A 19 6.12 -2.06 13.37
N SER A 20 5.69 -3.02 14.22
CA SER A 20 4.96 -4.24 13.85
C SER A 20 5.64 -5.10 12.76
N ILE A 21 4.91 -5.42 11.70
CA ILE A 21 5.34 -6.30 10.59
C ILE A 21 6.46 -5.64 9.78
N LEU A 22 6.37 -4.34 9.51
CA LEU A 22 7.35 -3.60 8.72
C LEU A 22 8.71 -3.58 9.41
N ALA A 23 8.75 -3.26 10.71
CA ALA A 23 9.99 -3.32 11.49
C ALA A 23 10.61 -4.74 11.53
N ARG A 24 9.76 -5.77 11.59
CA ARG A 24 10.24 -7.16 11.53
C ARG A 24 10.79 -7.54 10.16
N ALA A 25 10.17 -7.07 9.09
CA ALA A 25 10.64 -7.28 7.72
C ALA A 25 12.01 -6.62 7.51
N GLU A 26 12.19 -5.39 7.98
CA GLU A 26 13.46 -4.68 7.94
C GLU A 26 14.54 -5.41 8.74
N LYS A 27 14.25 -5.80 10.00
CA LYS A 27 15.18 -6.56 10.84
C LYS A 27 15.61 -7.89 10.23
N LYS A 28 14.74 -8.54 9.45
CA LYS A 28 15.04 -9.77 8.72
C LYS A 28 15.77 -9.51 7.38
N GLY A 29 15.94 -8.26 6.96
CA GLY A 29 16.51 -7.89 5.66
C GLY A 29 15.63 -8.23 4.45
N LEU A 30 14.32 -8.44 4.66
CA LEU A 30 13.36 -8.79 3.61
C LEU A 30 12.81 -7.58 2.88
N ALA A 31 12.56 -6.50 3.62
CA ALA A 31 12.13 -5.21 3.08
C ALA A 31 12.76 -4.07 3.88
N GLU A 32 13.03 -2.96 3.19
CA GLU A 32 13.56 -1.73 3.77
C GLU A 32 12.68 -0.57 3.29
N ILE A 33 12.17 0.26 4.21
CA ILE A 33 11.40 1.45 3.86
C ILE A 33 12.20 2.67 4.31
N ARG A 34 12.44 3.60 3.37
CA ARG A 34 13.15 4.86 3.63
C ARG A 34 12.24 6.05 3.36
N LEU A 35 12.27 7.01 4.28
CA LEU A 35 11.53 8.25 4.16
C LEU A 35 12.46 9.37 3.69
N HIS A 36 12.04 10.09 2.65
CA HIS A 36 12.78 11.21 2.08
C HIS A 36 11.95 12.48 2.24
N ASN A 37 12.47 13.43 3.00
CA ASN A 37 11.85 14.75 3.10
C ASN A 37 12.14 15.53 1.83
N LEU A 38 11.11 15.78 1.02
CA LEU A 38 11.24 16.53 -0.23
C LEU A 38 11.87 17.91 -0.02
N ARG A 39 11.69 18.52 1.16
CA ARG A 39 12.28 19.81 1.50
C ARG A 39 13.81 19.81 1.57
N ASP A 40 14.45 18.66 1.63
CA ASP A 40 15.91 18.54 1.62
C ASP A 40 16.49 18.66 0.21
N TYR A 41 15.63 18.55 -0.82
CA TYR A 41 16.02 18.58 -2.25
C TYR A 41 15.70 19.92 -2.94
N THR A 42 15.11 20.90 -2.24
CA THR A 42 14.91 22.24 -2.80
C THR A 42 16.14 23.13 -2.59
N LEU A 43 16.39 24.04 -3.53
CA LEU A 43 17.40 25.11 -3.40
C LEU A 43 16.82 26.40 -2.82
N ASP A 44 15.51 26.43 -2.57
CA ASP A 44 14.90 27.61 -1.93
C ASP A 44 15.38 27.76 -0.49
N LYS A 45 15.83 28.94 -0.13
CA LYS A 45 16.33 29.26 1.22
C LYS A 45 15.30 29.04 2.33
N TRP A 46 14.03 29.08 1.99
CA TRP A 46 12.90 28.84 2.90
C TRP A 46 12.40 27.39 2.83
N ARG A 47 13.08 26.52 2.07
CA ARG A 47 12.74 25.11 1.88
C ARG A 47 11.33 24.90 1.32
N ARG A 48 10.86 25.84 0.48
CA ARG A 48 9.58 25.71 -0.21
C ARG A 48 9.69 24.65 -1.31
N VAL A 49 8.62 23.87 -1.47
CA VAL A 49 8.50 22.78 -2.45
C VAL A 49 7.23 22.89 -3.29
N ASP A 50 6.49 23.98 -3.11
CA ASP A 50 5.20 24.26 -3.74
C ASP A 50 5.14 25.70 -4.24
N ASP A 51 4.30 25.95 -5.26
CA ASP A 51 4.08 27.28 -5.82
C ASP A 51 2.67 27.39 -6.41
N TYR A 52 2.26 28.58 -6.79
CA TYR A 52 0.98 28.84 -7.44
C TYR A 52 0.92 28.21 -8.83
N PRO A 53 -0.22 27.57 -9.19
CA PRO A 53 -0.38 27.01 -10.53
C PRO A 53 -0.45 28.10 -11.60
N TYR A 54 0.11 27.82 -12.76
CA TYR A 54 -0.18 28.64 -13.93
C TYR A 54 -1.68 28.60 -14.26
N GLY A 55 -2.20 29.68 -14.82
CA GLY A 55 -3.62 29.82 -15.14
C GLY A 55 -4.48 30.36 -13.99
N GLY A 56 -3.91 30.65 -12.81
CA GLY A 56 -4.56 31.39 -11.72
C GLY A 56 -5.56 30.58 -10.90
N SER A 57 -5.53 29.24 -10.97
CA SER A 57 -6.36 28.37 -10.13
C SER A 57 -5.98 28.53 -8.66
N ALA A 58 -6.96 28.38 -7.75
CA ALA A 58 -6.72 28.44 -6.32
C ALA A 58 -5.93 27.22 -5.80
N GLY A 59 -5.08 27.43 -4.80
CA GLY A 59 -4.26 26.40 -4.16
C GLY A 59 -2.83 26.37 -4.67
N MET A 60 -2.03 25.45 -4.15
CA MET A 60 -0.61 25.29 -4.46
C MET A 60 -0.38 23.96 -5.18
N VAL A 61 0.73 23.86 -5.92
CA VAL A 61 1.16 22.64 -6.64
C VAL A 61 2.60 22.37 -6.28
N MET A 62 2.95 21.10 -6.07
CA MET A 62 4.33 20.68 -5.81
C MET A 62 5.20 20.94 -7.03
N GLN A 63 6.35 21.61 -6.81
CA GLN A 63 7.26 22.06 -7.85
C GLN A 63 8.02 20.89 -8.51
N CYS A 64 8.39 21.06 -9.78
CA CYS A 64 9.21 20.11 -10.53
C CYS A 64 10.58 19.86 -9.90
N GLU A 65 11.32 20.94 -9.63
CA GLU A 65 12.74 20.85 -9.28
C GLU A 65 13.05 20.02 -8.03
N PRO A 66 12.36 20.17 -6.88
CA PRO A 66 12.61 19.34 -5.71
C PRO A 66 12.33 17.87 -5.98
N ILE A 67 11.23 17.57 -6.69
CA ILE A 67 10.84 16.19 -7.01
C ILE A 67 11.87 15.54 -7.95
N ASP A 68 12.23 16.23 -9.04
CA ASP A 68 13.21 15.74 -10.00
C ASP A 68 14.57 15.48 -9.33
N ARG A 69 15.04 16.39 -8.49
CA ARG A 69 16.32 16.23 -7.77
C ARG A 69 16.27 15.04 -6.82
N CYS A 70 15.17 14.86 -6.09
CA CYS A 70 15.02 13.73 -5.20
C CYS A 70 15.05 12.41 -5.96
N ILE A 71 14.24 12.28 -7.01
CA ILE A 71 14.18 11.08 -7.85
C ILE A 71 15.53 10.82 -8.52
N THR A 72 16.17 11.86 -9.05
CA THR A 72 17.51 11.74 -9.69
C THR A 72 18.56 11.28 -8.69
N ALA A 73 18.57 11.80 -7.46
CA ALA A 73 19.49 11.36 -6.42
C ALA A 73 19.27 9.89 -6.04
N LEU A 74 18.03 9.46 -5.90
CA LEU A 74 17.69 8.06 -5.61
C LEU A 74 18.10 7.13 -6.77
N LYS A 75 17.85 7.52 -8.01
CA LYS A 75 18.26 6.76 -9.21
C LYS A 75 19.77 6.71 -9.40
N ALA A 76 20.53 7.62 -8.84
CA ALA A 76 21.98 7.54 -8.81
C ALA A 76 22.53 6.47 -7.85
N GLU A 77 21.74 6.07 -6.84
CA GLU A 77 22.11 5.02 -5.89
C GLU A 77 21.77 3.62 -6.39
N ARG A 78 20.64 3.46 -7.11
CA ARG A 78 20.12 2.17 -7.60
C ARG A 78 19.10 2.33 -8.72
N ASP A 79 18.83 1.23 -9.42
CA ASP A 79 17.72 1.15 -10.37
C ASP A 79 16.40 0.95 -9.63
N TYR A 80 15.34 1.58 -10.11
CA TYR A 80 13.98 1.44 -9.60
C TYR A 80 13.08 0.82 -10.66
N ASP A 81 12.29 -0.16 -10.23
CA ASP A 81 11.33 -0.85 -11.11
C ASP A 81 10.12 0.02 -11.40
N GLU A 82 9.64 0.76 -10.39
CA GLU A 82 8.49 1.65 -10.51
C GLU A 82 8.71 2.95 -9.72
N ILE A 83 8.17 4.04 -10.27
CA ILE A 83 8.03 5.33 -9.61
C ILE A 83 6.55 5.65 -9.54
N ILE A 84 5.96 5.43 -8.35
CA ILE A 84 4.53 5.50 -8.11
C ILE A 84 4.18 6.88 -7.56
N PHE A 85 3.17 7.51 -8.14
CA PHE A 85 2.57 8.72 -7.59
C PHE A 85 1.21 8.39 -6.97
N THR A 86 1.00 8.81 -5.72
CA THR A 86 -0.31 8.66 -5.05
C THR A 86 -1.24 9.79 -5.48
N SER A 87 -2.29 9.45 -6.22
CA SER A 87 -3.21 10.41 -6.84
C SER A 87 -4.65 9.89 -6.79
N PRO A 88 -5.66 10.72 -6.51
CA PRO A 88 -7.06 10.29 -6.55
C PRO A 88 -7.54 9.87 -7.96
N ASP A 89 -6.89 10.35 -9.00
CA ASP A 89 -7.20 10.05 -10.40
C ASP A 89 -6.34 8.90 -11.00
N GLY A 90 -5.52 8.23 -10.17
CA GLY A 90 -4.76 7.04 -10.57
C GLY A 90 -5.60 5.78 -10.70
N GLU A 91 -4.97 4.69 -11.14
CA GLU A 91 -5.60 3.37 -11.14
C GLU A 91 -5.95 2.92 -9.73
N ARG A 92 -7.03 2.17 -9.58
CA ARG A 92 -7.51 1.74 -8.27
C ARG A 92 -6.65 0.61 -7.71
N PHE A 93 -6.02 0.87 -6.57
CA PHE A 93 -5.23 -0.12 -5.85
C PHE A 93 -6.07 -1.29 -5.34
N ASP A 94 -5.61 -2.50 -5.60
CA ASP A 94 -6.19 -3.75 -5.11
C ASP A 94 -5.10 -4.76 -4.73
N GLN A 95 -5.51 -5.99 -4.35
CA GLN A 95 -4.59 -7.03 -3.95
C GLN A 95 -3.72 -7.54 -5.12
N HIS A 96 -4.22 -7.52 -6.36
CA HIS A 96 -3.44 -7.93 -7.53
C HIS A 96 -2.27 -6.99 -7.77
N ILE A 97 -2.51 -5.68 -7.67
CA ILE A 97 -1.46 -4.67 -7.77
C ILE A 97 -0.44 -4.82 -6.62
N ALA A 98 -0.90 -5.09 -5.39
CA ALA A 98 0.00 -5.33 -4.27
C ALA A 98 0.90 -6.56 -4.51
N ASN A 99 0.32 -7.65 -5.02
CA ASN A 99 1.06 -8.87 -5.37
C ASN A 99 2.07 -8.60 -6.49
N GLU A 100 1.67 -7.88 -7.55
CA GLU A 100 2.57 -7.48 -8.65
C GLU A 100 3.76 -6.67 -8.14
N LEU A 101 3.50 -5.63 -7.34
CA LEU A 101 4.52 -4.75 -6.79
C LEU A 101 5.45 -5.48 -5.81
N SER A 102 4.97 -6.50 -5.10
CA SER A 102 5.79 -7.30 -4.17
C SER A 102 6.89 -8.11 -4.85
N LEU A 103 6.77 -8.37 -6.15
CA LEU A 103 7.77 -9.06 -6.96
C LEU A 103 8.89 -8.12 -7.45
N LYS A 104 8.74 -6.82 -7.27
CA LYS A 104 9.73 -5.81 -7.66
C LYS A 104 10.86 -5.71 -6.60
N GLY A 105 12.03 -5.27 -7.04
CA GLY A 105 13.18 -5.08 -6.17
C GLY A 105 13.16 -3.74 -5.43
N ASN A 106 12.89 -2.67 -6.17
CA ASN A 106 12.97 -1.29 -5.67
C ASN A 106 11.82 -0.43 -6.20
N LEU A 107 11.14 0.28 -5.29
CA LEU A 107 10.03 1.18 -5.60
C LEU A 107 10.31 2.58 -5.06
N ILE A 108 9.92 3.62 -5.80
CA ILE A 108 9.72 4.97 -5.27
C ILE A 108 8.23 5.20 -5.15
N ILE A 109 7.77 5.73 -4.01
CA ILE A 109 6.39 6.20 -3.83
C ILE A 109 6.43 7.69 -3.52
N LEU A 110 5.96 8.53 -4.44
CA LEU A 110 5.80 9.95 -4.23
C LEU A 110 4.43 10.23 -3.62
N ALA A 111 4.42 10.65 -2.37
CA ALA A 111 3.21 11.06 -1.68
C ALA A 111 2.78 12.46 -2.18
N GLY A 112 1.63 12.52 -2.87
CA GLY A 112 1.06 13.79 -3.33
C GLY A 112 0.61 14.66 -2.18
N HIS A 113 0.74 15.98 -2.36
CA HIS A 113 0.24 16.96 -1.40
C HIS A 113 -0.34 18.18 -2.14
N TYR A 114 -1.01 19.09 -1.42
CA TYR A 114 -1.66 20.28 -2.01
C TYR A 114 -2.69 19.92 -3.08
N LYS A 115 -2.62 20.55 -4.28
CA LYS A 115 -3.47 20.22 -5.45
C LYS A 115 -2.88 19.13 -6.35
N GLY A 116 -1.76 18.56 -5.96
CA GLY A 116 -1.01 17.58 -6.73
C GLY A 116 0.39 18.07 -7.08
N ILE A 117 0.99 17.43 -8.06
CA ILE A 117 2.34 17.74 -8.53
C ILE A 117 2.29 18.34 -9.93
N ASP A 118 3.35 19.04 -10.33
CA ASP A 118 3.48 19.57 -11.67
C ASP A 118 3.36 18.46 -12.74
N GLN A 119 2.56 18.71 -13.77
CA GLN A 119 2.24 17.73 -14.81
C GLN A 119 3.48 17.20 -15.52
N ARG A 120 4.53 18.00 -15.67
CA ARG A 120 5.80 17.58 -16.29
C ARG A 120 6.47 16.42 -15.53
N ILE A 121 6.32 16.38 -14.21
CA ILE A 121 6.81 15.27 -13.39
C ILE A 121 5.98 14.02 -13.65
N ARG A 122 4.64 14.14 -13.73
CA ARG A 122 3.76 13.03 -14.08
C ARG A 122 4.10 12.44 -15.45
N ASP A 123 4.30 13.31 -16.45
CA ASP A 123 4.53 12.89 -17.84
C ASP A 123 5.91 12.26 -18.08
N HIS A 124 6.94 12.63 -17.28
CA HIS A 124 8.32 12.25 -17.59
C HIS A 124 9.00 11.36 -16.55
N LEU A 125 8.54 11.37 -15.30
CA LEU A 125 9.23 10.63 -14.22
C LEU A 125 8.35 9.57 -13.55
N ILE A 126 7.04 9.76 -13.53
CA ILE A 126 6.12 8.79 -12.92
C ILE A 126 5.87 7.64 -13.90
N THR A 127 6.00 6.40 -13.42
CA THR A 127 5.69 5.20 -14.22
C THR A 127 4.29 4.70 -13.96
N ARG A 128 3.73 4.99 -12.76
CA ARG A 128 2.41 4.51 -12.34
C ARG A 128 1.75 5.48 -11.40
N GLU A 129 0.45 5.69 -11.56
CA GLU A 129 -0.35 6.50 -10.65
C GLU A 129 -1.38 5.61 -9.94
N ILE A 130 -1.45 5.69 -8.61
CA ILE A 130 -2.29 4.79 -7.82
C ILE A 130 -3.25 5.61 -6.94
N SER A 131 -4.53 5.22 -6.98
CA SER A 131 -5.61 5.68 -6.12
C SER A 131 -6.09 4.58 -5.18
N ILE A 132 -6.44 4.92 -3.94
CA ILE A 132 -7.08 3.99 -2.99
C ILE A 132 -8.61 4.05 -3.00
N GLY A 133 -9.20 4.86 -3.87
CA GLY A 133 -10.66 5.00 -4.00
C GLY A 133 -11.10 6.38 -4.46
N ASP A 134 -12.39 6.53 -4.71
CA ASP A 134 -13.03 7.73 -5.25
C ASP A 134 -13.30 8.76 -4.14
N PHE A 135 -12.25 9.22 -3.48
CA PHE A 135 -12.29 10.27 -2.45
C PHE A 135 -10.94 10.99 -2.38
N VAL A 136 -10.95 12.19 -1.80
CA VAL A 136 -9.77 13.04 -1.69
C VAL A 136 -9.31 13.12 -0.24
N LEU A 137 -8.03 12.91 0.00
CA LEU A 137 -7.35 13.11 1.27
C LEU A 137 -6.59 14.44 1.30
N THR A 138 -6.14 14.85 2.46
CA THR A 138 -5.30 16.05 2.63
C THR A 138 -3.89 15.91 2.08
N GLY A 139 -3.40 14.66 1.96
CA GLY A 139 -2.09 14.31 1.43
C GLY A 139 -2.00 12.82 1.10
N GLY A 140 -0.98 12.44 0.36
CA GLY A 140 -0.75 11.07 -0.09
C GLY A 140 0.04 10.20 0.87
N GLU A 141 0.44 10.70 2.04
CA GLU A 141 1.27 10.00 3.01
C GLU A 141 0.61 8.71 3.49
N LEU A 142 -0.67 8.78 3.89
CA LEU A 142 -1.42 7.60 4.32
C LEU A 142 -1.60 6.59 3.18
N VAL A 143 -1.78 7.08 1.96
CA VAL A 143 -1.88 6.24 0.76
C VAL A 143 -0.56 5.51 0.52
N ALA A 144 0.57 6.21 0.61
CA ALA A 144 1.90 5.63 0.50
C ALA A 144 2.14 4.57 1.58
N ALA A 145 1.72 4.83 2.82
CA ALA A 145 1.76 3.86 3.91
C ALA A 145 0.93 2.60 3.62
N MET A 146 -0.31 2.76 3.15
CA MET A 146 -1.19 1.64 2.81
C MET A 146 -0.62 0.78 1.68
N ILE A 147 -0.08 1.40 0.63
CA ILE A 147 0.57 0.69 -0.47
C ILE A 147 1.80 -0.08 0.06
N ALA A 148 2.67 0.58 0.83
CA ALA A 148 3.87 -0.04 1.39
C ALA A 148 3.53 -1.24 2.30
N ASP A 149 2.51 -1.11 3.17
CA ASP A 149 2.06 -2.21 4.04
C ASP A 149 1.53 -3.40 3.24
N ALA A 150 0.62 -3.15 2.30
CA ALA A 150 0.01 -4.18 1.48
C ALA A 150 1.06 -4.92 0.60
N VAL A 151 2.06 -4.20 0.08
CA VAL A 151 3.14 -4.75 -0.73
C VAL A 151 4.11 -5.55 0.13
N VAL A 152 4.61 -4.98 1.23
CA VAL A 152 5.61 -5.64 2.10
C VAL A 152 5.02 -6.88 2.75
N ARG A 153 3.73 -6.84 3.13
CA ARG A 153 3.03 -7.95 3.76
C ARG A 153 3.10 -9.24 2.95
N VAL A 154 3.05 -9.16 1.62
CA VAL A 154 3.05 -10.34 0.72
C VAL A 154 4.45 -10.73 0.22
N VAL A 155 5.50 -10.01 0.63
CA VAL A 155 6.89 -10.44 0.38
C VAL A 155 7.16 -11.75 1.14
N PRO A 156 7.69 -12.80 0.48
CA PRO A 156 7.95 -14.09 1.11
C PRO A 156 8.77 -13.98 2.40
N GLY A 157 8.33 -14.66 3.45
CA GLY A 157 9.00 -14.69 4.76
C GLY A 157 8.72 -13.50 5.68
N VAL A 158 7.99 -12.47 5.24
CA VAL A 158 7.58 -11.32 6.08
C VAL A 158 6.54 -11.78 7.09
N ILE A 159 5.45 -12.40 6.64
CA ILE A 159 4.50 -13.09 7.52
C ILE A 159 5.06 -14.46 7.84
N GLY A 160 4.99 -14.87 9.12
CA GLY A 160 5.61 -16.11 9.60
C GLY A 160 4.93 -17.39 9.11
N ASP A 161 3.71 -17.31 8.62
CA ASP A 161 2.95 -18.41 8.04
C ASP A 161 2.52 -18.02 6.63
N GLU A 162 3.18 -18.62 5.62
CA GLU A 162 2.89 -18.37 4.21
C GLU A 162 1.46 -18.78 3.82
N GLN A 163 0.91 -19.82 4.48
CA GLN A 163 -0.48 -20.22 4.25
C GLN A 163 -1.47 -19.18 4.74
N SER A 164 -1.12 -18.42 5.78
CA SER A 164 -1.95 -17.32 6.27
C SER A 164 -2.09 -16.21 5.22
N ALA A 165 -1.01 -15.86 4.52
CA ALA A 165 -1.07 -14.84 3.47
C ALA A 165 -1.89 -15.31 2.24
N LEU A 166 -1.81 -16.61 1.91
CA LEU A 166 -2.56 -17.20 0.79
C LEU A 166 -4.05 -17.38 1.08
N SER A 167 -4.44 -17.47 2.36
CA SER A 167 -5.85 -17.61 2.79
C SER A 167 -6.55 -16.27 3.07
N ASP A 168 -5.86 -15.16 2.88
CA ASP A 168 -6.44 -13.82 3.05
C ASP A 168 -7.48 -13.49 1.97
N CYS A 169 -8.34 -12.51 2.27
CA CYS A 169 -9.29 -11.97 1.29
C CYS A 169 -8.57 -11.54 0.00
N PHE A 170 -9.22 -11.75 -1.14
CA PHE A 170 -8.81 -11.27 -2.47
C PHE A 170 -7.60 -11.97 -3.11
N GLN A 171 -7.03 -13.01 -2.49
CA GLN A 171 -5.96 -13.79 -3.15
C GLN A 171 -6.52 -14.63 -4.32
N ASP A 172 -7.71 -15.22 -4.13
CA ASP A 172 -8.44 -16.00 -5.15
C ASP A 172 -9.74 -15.32 -5.57
N ASP A 173 -9.79 -13.98 -5.57
CA ASP A 173 -10.99 -13.17 -5.84
C ASP A 173 -12.17 -13.48 -4.90
N LEU A 174 -11.90 -14.05 -3.73
CA LEU A 174 -12.90 -14.38 -2.71
C LEU A 174 -12.72 -13.56 -1.43
N LEU A 175 -13.81 -13.35 -0.73
CA LEU A 175 -13.77 -12.94 0.67
C LEU A 175 -13.44 -14.15 1.55
N ALA A 176 -12.65 -13.94 2.61
CA ALA A 176 -12.31 -15.01 3.55
C ALA A 176 -13.56 -15.60 4.24
N ALA A 177 -13.50 -16.88 4.57
CA ALA A 177 -14.47 -17.55 5.39
C ALA A 177 -14.60 -16.90 6.79
N PRO A 178 -15.71 -17.09 7.51
CA PRO A 178 -15.84 -16.65 8.90
C PRO A 178 -14.80 -17.31 9.80
N ILE A 179 -14.14 -16.53 10.64
CA ILE A 179 -13.12 -16.98 11.58
C ILE A 179 -13.68 -16.98 12.98
N TYR A 180 -13.38 -18.03 13.73
CA TYR A 180 -13.80 -18.20 15.12
C TYR A 180 -12.60 -18.45 16.02
N THR A 181 -12.68 -17.97 17.27
CA THR A 181 -11.69 -18.22 18.32
C THR A 181 -12.35 -18.75 19.59
N ARG A 182 -11.57 -19.10 20.59
CA ARG A 182 -12.07 -19.58 21.90
C ARG A 182 -12.77 -18.46 22.69
N PRO A 183 -13.81 -18.78 23.47
CA PRO A 183 -14.37 -20.12 23.73
C PRO A 183 -15.29 -20.61 22.62
N ALA A 184 -15.56 -21.93 22.57
CA ALA A 184 -16.45 -22.53 21.56
C ALA A 184 -17.93 -22.12 21.72
N ASP A 185 -18.32 -21.73 22.92
CA ASP A 185 -19.66 -21.13 23.23
C ASP A 185 -19.42 -19.81 23.98
N TYR A 186 -19.89 -18.71 23.41
CA TYR A 186 -19.88 -17.41 24.04
C TYR A 186 -21.31 -16.85 24.10
N LYS A 187 -21.91 -16.87 25.27
CA LYS A 187 -23.29 -16.39 25.51
C LYS A 187 -24.35 -17.10 24.66
N GLY A 188 -24.17 -18.38 24.36
CA GLY A 188 -25.04 -19.15 23.47
C GLY A 188 -24.70 -19.01 21.97
N TRP A 189 -23.73 -18.18 21.60
CA TRP A 189 -23.22 -18.08 20.22
C TRP A 189 -22.12 -19.13 20.03
N LYS A 190 -22.42 -20.15 19.27
CA LYS A 190 -21.55 -21.33 19.11
C LYS A 190 -20.69 -21.26 17.88
N VAL A 191 -19.48 -21.78 18.01
CA VAL A 191 -18.63 -22.13 16.85
C VAL A 191 -19.31 -23.28 16.10
N PRO A 192 -19.35 -23.26 14.75
CA PRO A 192 -19.86 -24.38 13.96
C PRO A 192 -19.17 -25.70 14.29
N ASP A 193 -19.93 -26.77 14.47
CA ASP A 193 -19.42 -28.08 14.89
C ASP A 193 -18.37 -28.64 13.94
N ILE A 194 -18.46 -28.33 12.64
CA ILE A 194 -17.50 -28.76 11.64
C ILE A 194 -16.07 -28.25 11.95
N LEU A 195 -15.92 -27.03 12.48
CA LEU A 195 -14.62 -26.47 12.87
C LEU A 195 -14.04 -27.12 14.12
N LEU A 196 -14.88 -27.83 14.90
CA LEU A 196 -14.46 -28.58 16.10
C LEU A 196 -14.19 -30.06 15.79
N SER A 197 -14.48 -30.52 14.57
CA SER A 197 -14.42 -31.94 14.16
C SER A 197 -13.01 -32.51 14.03
N GLY A 198 -11.98 -31.67 13.82
CA GLY A 198 -10.63 -32.10 13.50
C GLY A 198 -10.46 -32.69 12.09
N ASN A 199 -11.51 -32.68 11.25
CA ASN A 199 -11.47 -33.20 9.89
C ASN A 199 -11.08 -32.08 8.92
N GLU A 200 -9.77 -31.92 8.67
CA GLU A 200 -9.22 -30.84 7.85
C GLU A 200 -9.83 -30.76 6.45
N ALA A 201 -10.14 -31.89 5.80
CA ALA A 201 -10.71 -31.90 4.46
C ALA A 201 -12.11 -31.27 4.45
N LYS A 202 -12.97 -31.66 5.41
CA LYS A 202 -14.32 -31.11 5.55
C LYS A 202 -14.32 -29.66 6.05
N ILE A 203 -13.32 -29.28 6.85
CA ILE A 203 -13.14 -27.90 7.28
C ILE A 203 -12.82 -27.02 6.07
N ARG A 204 -11.86 -27.41 5.22
CA ARG A 204 -11.51 -26.67 3.99
C ARG A 204 -12.69 -26.55 3.02
N GLU A 205 -13.46 -27.63 2.84
CA GLU A 205 -14.67 -27.60 2.01
C GLU A 205 -15.69 -26.56 2.56
N TRP A 206 -15.95 -26.61 3.86
CA TRP A 206 -16.85 -25.67 4.53
C TRP A 206 -16.34 -24.21 4.41
N GLU A 207 -15.04 -23.97 4.60
CA GLU A 207 -14.43 -22.65 4.46
C GLU A 207 -14.61 -22.09 3.05
N LEU A 208 -14.38 -22.91 2.02
CA LEU A 208 -14.59 -22.53 0.62
C LEU A 208 -16.07 -22.18 0.36
N ASP A 209 -17.00 -22.99 0.82
CA ASP A 209 -18.44 -22.74 0.66
C ASP A 209 -18.84 -21.43 1.34
N GLN A 210 -18.35 -21.16 2.55
CA GLN A 210 -18.62 -19.92 3.27
C GLN A 210 -17.99 -18.70 2.57
N ALA A 211 -16.77 -18.84 2.06
CA ALA A 211 -16.11 -17.80 1.28
C ALA A 211 -16.93 -17.44 0.02
N MET A 212 -17.35 -18.44 -0.73
CA MET A 212 -18.19 -18.28 -1.93
C MET A 212 -19.54 -17.63 -1.62
N GLU A 213 -20.23 -18.08 -0.56
CA GLU A 213 -21.52 -17.52 -0.15
C GLU A 213 -21.38 -16.04 0.27
N ARG A 214 -20.35 -15.73 1.07
CA ARG A 214 -20.07 -14.34 1.49
C ARG A 214 -19.75 -13.46 0.29
N THR A 215 -18.93 -13.95 -0.64
CA THR A 215 -18.54 -13.20 -1.84
C THR A 215 -19.77 -12.90 -2.69
N ARG A 216 -20.62 -13.89 -2.96
CA ARG A 216 -21.87 -13.66 -3.71
C ARG A 216 -22.78 -12.61 -3.07
N ARG A 217 -22.84 -12.58 -1.74
CA ARG A 217 -23.71 -11.66 -1.03
C ARG A 217 -23.15 -10.25 -0.92
N ILE A 218 -21.83 -10.11 -0.67
CA ILE A 218 -21.22 -8.82 -0.28
C ILE A 218 -20.46 -8.19 -1.44
N ARG A 219 -19.77 -9.00 -2.22
CA ARG A 219 -18.91 -8.57 -3.34
C ARG A 219 -19.13 -9.45 -4.59
N PRO A 220 -20.36 -9.45 -5.15
CA PRO A 220 -20.65 -10.25 -6.36
C PRO A 220 -19.83 -9.84 -7.57
N ASP A 221 -19.26 -8.65 -7.54
CA ASP A 221 -18.37 -8.12 -8.57
C ASP A 221 -17.06 -8.91 -8.71
N LEU A 222 -16.61 -9.58 -7.67
CA LEU A 222 -15.41 -10.42 -7.66
C LEU A 222 -15.60 -11.77 -8.37
N LEU A 223 -16.83 -12.20 -8.60
CA LEU A 223 -17.17 -13.48 -9.22
C LEU A 223 -17.46 -13.37 -10.73
N LYS A 224 -16.94 -12.38 -11.40
CA LYS A 224 -17.16 -12.13 -12.83
C LYS A 224 -16.15 -12.84 -13.70
#